data_c430375289df2b696468da0bc55f29dc
#
_entry.id   c430375289df2b696468da0bc55f29dc
#
_cell.length_a   1.000
_cell.length_b   1.000
_cell.length_c   1.000
_cell.angle_alpha   90.00
_cell.angle_beta   90.00
_cell.angle_gamma   90.00
#
_symmetry.space_group_name_H-M   'P 1'
#
loop_
_entity.id
_entity.type
_entity.pdbx_description
1 polymer ?
#
loop_
_entity_poly.entity_id
_entity_poly.type
_entity_poly.pdbx_seq_one_letter_code
_entity_poly.pdbx_strand_id
1 'polypeptide(L)'
;NTKSVQGTDLLNGVVGYSGLDIHVRNKVRLLMDTTYLALRTSPLKDTSVVASMGANLHLGRMVFIVRDTLLVGLKQANAKASLLPSKRNKKVPQINAELQVDSLRLRAMGNRLNFAKAEVQVEAVRSKRNTKIWLPTGYVDFTGLRAYTPYFPVRMRMPGTRLRFDRNEIQLDSAVLHLGRSDLRLTGNVTNLAKSFFKKEELKAQLLVTSDRIDCNQLMRAMERGTAYMEKVKAGFRDTISTEVDDMDEVPVVSDTTVLEGSNCLFVVPPGIDFTFQTDIKKVLFGKLQMDSIHGEVVMRNQCIQLSDLELRSSAANMSTTALYRATDTTKAYAGFALQMHDIRIDSLVGLIPSLDTLFPMLRSFEGLVDFHIAADSWLDSAMNIDLPTLRAAAYLDGRDLVLMDGETFAEISKML
;
A
#
# COMPACT_ATOMS: atom_id res chain seq x y z
N ASN A 1 -7.67 -32.97 33.49
CA ASN A 1 -8.22 -33.07 34.84
C ASN A 1 -9.32 -32.04 35.06
N THR A 2 -10.55 -32.49 35.25
CA THR A 2 -11.70 -31.66 35.61
C THR A 2 -11.98 -31.86 37.07
N LYS A 3 -12.11 -30.79 37.84
CA LYS A 3 -12.57 -30.81 39.22
C LYS A 3 -13.68 -29.79 39.37
N SER A 4 -14.81 -30.21 39.91
CA SER A 4 -15.88 -29.29 40.34
C SER A 4 -15.62 -28.82 41.77
N VAL A 5 -15.58 -27.50 41.97
CA VAL A 5 -15.43 -26.88 43.27
C VAL A 5 -16.55 -25.85 43.41
N GLN A 6 -17.44 -26.02 44.35
CA GLN A 6 -18.57 -25.11 44.60
C GLN A 6 -19.46 -24.84 43.38
N GLY A 7 -19.74 -25.89 42.58
CA GLY A 7 -20.62 -25.77 41.41
C GLY A 7 -19.96 -25.17 40.14
N THR A 8 -18.68 -24.87 40.17
CA THR A 8 -17.92 -24.45 39.02
C THR A 8 -16.92 -25.51 38.54
N ASP A 9 -16.98 -25.87 37.28
CA ASP A 9 -16.05 -26.83 36.69
C ASP A 9 -14.69 -26.18 36.44
N LEU A 10 -13.64 -26.82 36.95
CA LEU A 10 -12.25 -26.46 36.72
C LEU A 10 -11.69 -27.31 35.58
N LEU A 11 -11.35 -26.67 34.48
CA LEU A 11 -10.62 -27.31 33.40
C LEU A 11 -9.16 -26.88 33.45
N ASN A 12 -8.27 -27.81 33.77
CA ASN A 12 -6.83 -27.64 33.63
C ASN A 12 -6.32 -28.79 32.78
N GLY A 13 -5.80 -28.50 31.64
CA GLY A 13 -5.31 -29.48 30.68
C GLY A 13 -4.05 -29.05 30.00
N VAL A 14 -3.20 -30.02 29.71
CA VAL A 14 -2.00 -29.84 28.89
C VAL A 14 -2.02 -30.90 27.82
N VAL A 15 -1.86 -30.48 26.58
CA VAL A 15 -1.70 -31.35 25.43
C VAL A 15 -0.39 -31.00 24.75
N GLY A 16 0.44 -32.00 24.52
CA GLY A 16 1.71 -31.81 23.80
C GLY A 16 1.94 -32.99 22.88
N TYR A 17 2.59 -32.72 21.77
CA TYR A 17 3.07 -33.72 20.82
C TYR A 17 4.36 -33.26 20.15
N SER A 18 5.20 -34.22 19.72
CA SER A 18 6.50 -33.95 19.11
C SER A 18 6.45 -33.85 17.56
N GLY A 19 5.42 -34.37 16.95
CA GLY A 19 5.22 -34.29 15.50
C GLY A 19 3.82 -34.73 15.09
N LEU A 20 3.24 -34.05 14.13
CA LEU A 20 1.95 -34.36 13.54
C LEU A 20 2.04 -34.11 12.04
N ASP A 21 1.69 -35.13 11.25
CA ASP A 21 1.58 -35.01 9.79
C ASP A 21 0.19 -35.51 9.37
N ILE A 22 -0.64 -34.59 8.92
CA ILE A 22 -2.01 -34.86 8.49
C ILE A 22 -2.10 -34.65 6.98
N HIS A 23 -2.49 -35.69 6.27
CA HIS A 23 -2.78 -35.63 4.84
C HIS A 23 -4.26 -35.91 4.59
N VAL A 24 -4.92 -35.00 3.88
CA VAL A 24 -6.32 -35.15 3.48
C VAL A 24 -6.40 -35.23 1.95
N ARG A 25 -6.48 -36.44 1.41
CA ARG A 25 -6.74 -36.73 -0.03
C ARG A 25 -5.97 -35.84 -1.01
N ASN A 26 -4.68 -35.66 -0.83
CA ASN A 26 -3.81 -34.77 -1.62
C ASN A 26 -4.31 -33.31 -1.74
N LYS A 27 -5.27 -32.89 -0.91
CA LYS A 27 -5.83 -31.53 -0.94
C LYS A 27 -5.26 -30.64 0.14
N VAL A 28 -4.97 -31.22 1.29
CA VAL A 28 -4.49 -30.47 2.46
C VAL A 28 -3.40 -31.28 3.13
N ARG A 29 -2.28 -30.62 3.44
CA ARG A 29 -1.23 -31.16 4.28
C ARG A 29 -0.97 -30.21 5.44
N LEU A 30 -0.95 -30.73 6.65
CA LEU A 30 -0.57 -30.04 7.86
C LEU A 30 0.59 -30.78 8.51
N LEU A 31 1.76 -30.17 8.53
CA LEU A 31 2.93 -30.59 9.27
C LEU A 31 3.08 -29.70 10.50
N MET A 32 3.23 -30.29 11.66
CA MET A 32 3.52 -29.56 12.90
C MET A 32 4.58 -30.33 13.69
N ASP A 33 5.60 -29.61 14.11
CA ASP A 33 6.58 -30.12 15.08
C ASP A 33 6.17 -29.66 16.47
N THR A 34 6.88 -30.11 17.48
CA THR A 34 6.75 -29.77 18.90
C THR A 34 5.69 -28.74 19.22
N THR A 35 4.52 -29.20 19.63
CA THR A 35 3.41 -28.32 19.98
C THR A 35 2.99 -28.58 21.42
N TYR A 36 2.74 -27.52 22.14
CA TYR A 36 2.32 -27.56 23.53
C TYR A 36 1.18 -26.57 23.75
N LEU A 37 0.04 -27.07 24.21
CA LEU A 37 -1.12 -26.28 24.58
C LEU A 37 -1.47 -26.51 26.04
N ALA A 38 -1.45 -25.46 26.84
CA ALA A 38 -1.93 -25.48 28.23
C ALA A 38 -3.17 -24.61 28.39
N LEU A 39 -4.20 -25.19 28.96
CA LEU A 39 -5.44 -24.49 29.32
C LEU A 39 -5.55 -24.46 30.82
N ARG A 40 -5.95 -23.32 31.37
CA ARG A 40 -6.17 -23.11 32.81
C ARG A 40 -7.47 -22.32 33.04
N THR A 41 -8.24 -22.75 34.00
CA THR A 41 -9.39 -22.01 34.50
C THR A 41 -9.26 -21.82 36.01
N SER A 42 -9.71 -20.68 36.53
CA SER A 42 -9.70 -20.40 37.95
C SER A 42 -11.13 -20.58 38.52
N PRO A 43 -11.26 -21.16 39.73
CA PRO A 43 -12.56 -21.34 40.34
C PRO A 43 -13.20 -19.99 40.65
N LEU A 44 -14.49 -19.88 40.41
CA LEU A 44 -15.29 -18.73 40.78
C LEU A 44 -15.76 -18.89 42.24
N LYS A 45 -15.42 -17.93 43.09
CA LYS A 45 -16.01 -17.80 44.42
C LYS A 45 -17.34 -17.04 44.39
N ASP A 46 -17.55 -16.24 43.38
CA ASP A 46 -18.73 -15.41 43.16
C ASP A 46 -19.20 -15.54 41.71
N THR A 47 -20.40 -16.05 41.50
CA THR A 47 -21.01 -16.25 40.18
C THR A 47 -21.35 -14.93 39.45
N SER A 48 -21.36 -13.80 40.16
CA SER A 48 -21.54 -12.48 39.57
C SER A 48 -20.29 -11.94 38.85
N VAL A 49 -19.15 -12.59 39.00
CA VAL A 49 -17.85 -12.19 38.40
C VAL A 49 -17.54 -13.07 37.20
N VAL A 50 -16.90 -12.51 36.19
CA VAL A 50 -16.44 -13.26 35.01
C VAL A 50 -15.37 -14.28 35.41
N ALA A 51 -15.51 -15.52 34.96
CA ALA A 51 -14.49 -16.56 35.15
C ALA A 51 -13.16 -16.18 34.50
N SER A 52 -12.07 -16.44 35.20
CA SER A 52 -10.74 -16.28 34.64
C SER A 52 -10.32 -17.55 33.91
N MET A 53 -9.92 -17.39 32.64
CA MET A 53 -9.45 -18.48 31.79
C MET A 53 -8.13 -18.06 31.14
N GLY A 54 -7.23 -19.01 30.99
CA GLY A 54 -5.95 -18.79 30.32
C GLY A 54 -5.61 -19.92 29.36
N ALA A 55 -5.01 -19.58 28.24
CA ALA A 55 -4.47 -20.50 27.27
C ALA A 55 -3.04 -20.09 26.89
N ASN A 56 -2.12 -21.02 26.90
CA ASN A 56 -0.77 -20.85 26.40
C ASN A 56 -0.52 -21.87 25.29
N LEU A 57 -0.13 -21.40 24.14
CA LEU A 57 0.25 -22.22 22.99
C LEU A 57 1.71 -21.97 22.67
N HIS A 58 2.47 -23.02 22.59
CA HIS A 58 3.81 -23.02 22.00
C HIS A 58 3.81 -23.93 20.79
N LEU A 59 4.36 -23.46 19.68
CA LEU A 59 4.43 -24.17 18.42
C LEU A 59 5.84 -23.99 17.82
N GLY A 60 6.57 -25.10 17.66
CA GLY A 60 7.93 -25.05 17.11
C GLY A 60 7.95 -24.75 15.62
N ARG A 61 7.32 -25.59 14.81
CA ARG A 61 7.19 -25.39 13.36
C ARG A 61 5.81 -25.84 12.91
N MET A 62 5.23 -25.08 11.99
CA MET A 62 4.01 -25.48 11.29
C MET A 62 4.17 -25.19 9.80
N VAL A 63 3.78 -26.15 8.98
CA VAL A 63 3.63 -25.97 7.54
C VAL A 63 2.23 -26.44 7.15
N PHE A 64 1.45 -25.54 6.62
CA PHE A 64 0.10 -25.81 6.14
C PHE A 64 0.05 -25.57 4.64
N ILE A 65 -0.35 -26.58 3.89
CA ILE A 65 -0.42 -26.56 2.42
C ILE A 65 -1.84 -26.92 2.02
N VAL A 66 -2.44 -26.11 1.15
CA VAL A 66 -3.72 -26.41 0.51
C VAL A 66 -3.48 -26.53 -0.98
N ARG A 67 -3.44 -27.75 -1.48
CA ARG A 67 -3.08 -28.05 -2.89
C ARG A 67 -1.80 -27.33 -3.30
N ASP A 68 -1.84 -26.71 -4.47
CA ASP A 68 -0.81 -25.86 -5.08
C ASP A 68 -1.15 -24.36 -4.99
N THR A 69 -2.12 -23.99 -4.15
CA THR A 69 -2.65 -22.61 -4.11
C THR A 69 -2.29 -21.83 -2.86
N LEU A 70 -2.06 -22.50 -1.73
CA LEU A 70 -1.76 -21.86 -0.45
C LEU A 70 -0.69 -22.64 0.31
N LEU A 71 0.35 -21.92 0.75
CA LEU A 71 1.34 -22.41 1.70
C LEU A 71 1.49 -21.39 2.83
N VAL A 72 1.35 -21.88 4.06
CA VAL A 72 1.62 -21.11 5.29
C VAL A 72 2.69 -21.84 6.06
N GLY A 73 3.84 -21.22 6.25
CA GLY A 73 4.93 -21.70 7.08
C GLY A 73 5.13 -20.80 8.28
N LEU A 74 5.28 -21.39 9.46
CA LEU A 74 5.44 -20.67 10.71
C LEU A 74 6.53 -21.35 11.55
N LYS A 75 7.42 -20.57 12.16
CA LYS A 75 8.45 -21.05 13.08
C LYS A 75 8.37 -20.33 14.40
N GLN A 76 8.49 -21.07 15.49
CA GLN A 76 8.56 -20.58 16.87
C GLN A 76 7.45 -19.58 17.17
N ALA A 77 6.21 -20.09 17.28
CA ALA A 77 5.08 -19.27 17.71
C ALA A 77 4.75 -19.52 19.18
N ASN A 78 4.69 -18.44 19.95
CA ASN A 78 4.24 -18.42 21.31
C ASN A 78 3.00 -17.54 21.40
N ALA A 79 1.87 -18.14 21.76
CA ALA A 79 0.63 -17.40 21.97
C ALA A 79 0.16 -17.57 23.42
N LYS A 80 -0.22 -16.47 24.04
CA LYS A 80 -0.88 -16.44 25.35
C LYS A 80 -2.18 -15.70 25.20
N ALA A 81 -3.26 -16.30 25.67
CA ALA A 81 -4.55 -15.63 25.71
C ALA A 81 -5.16 -15.80 27.09
N SER A 82 -5.79 -14.76 27.60
CA SER A 82 -6.50 -14.81 28.86
C SER A 82 -7.82 -14.05 28.79
N LEU A 83 -8.85 -14.63 29.35
CA LEU A 83 -10.12 -13.99 29.65
C LEU A 83 -10.13 -13.67 31.14
N LEU A 84 -10.27 -12.41 31.47
CA LEU A 84 -10.22 -11.91 32.85
C LEU A 84 -11.42 -11.00 33.13
N PRO A 85 -11.84 -10.83 34.38
CA PRO A 85 -12.73 -9.75 34.73
C PRO A 85 -12.05 -8.39 34.51
N SER A 86 -12.75 -7.45 33.88
CA SER A 86 -12.19 -6.11 33.64
C SER A 86 -11.88 -5.38 34.94
N LYS A 87 -10.76 -4.67 34.98
CA LYS A 87 -10.32 -3.87 36.15
C LYS A 87 -11.37 -2.85 36.60
N ARG A 88 -12.15 -2.29 35.66
CA ARG A 88 -13.18 -1.27 35.97
C ARG A 88 -14.52 -1.87 36.42
N ASN A 89 -14.87 -3.04 35.92
CA ASN A 89 -16.11 -3.72 36.24
C ASN A 89 -15.91 -5.23 36.12
N LYS A 90 -15.88 -5.92 37.23
CA LYS A 90 -15.65 -7.37 37.33
C LYS A 90 -16.71 -8.24 36.62
N LYS A 91 -17.87 -7.65 36.29
CA LYS A 91 -18.94 -8.30 35.51
C LYS A 91 -18.72 -8.25 34.00
N VAL A 92 -17.76 -7.46 33.55
CA VAL A 92 -17.44 -7.31 32.11
C VAL A 92 -16.16 -8.08 31.79
N PRO A 93 -16.17 -8.97 30.81
CA PRO A 93 -14.99 -9.71 30.40
C PRO A 93 -14.01 -8.80 29.66
N GLN A 94 -12.72 -9.06 29.89
CA GLN A 94 -11.57 -8.48 29.19
C GLN A 94 -10.74 -9.62 28.63
N ILE A 95 -10.35 -9.52 27.37
CA ILE A 95 -9.44 -10.46 26.71
C ILE A 95 -8.09 -9.78 26.62
N ASN A 96 -7.04 -10.47 27.06
CA ASN A 96 -5.65 -10.12 26.77
C ASN A 96 -5.07 -11.24 25.93
N ALA A 97 -4.41 -10.88 24.82
CA ALA A 97 -3.73 -11.83 23.96
C ALA A 97 -2.36 -11.30 23.56
N GLU A 98 -1.39 -12.18 23.61
CA GLU A 98 -0.02 -11.94 23.16
C GLU A 98 0.35 -13.02 22.15
N LEU A 99 0.93 -12.65 21.04
CA LEU A 99 1.45 -13.56 20.03
C LEU A 99 2.85 -13.12 19.65
N GLN A 100 3.81 -14.02 19.73
CA GLN A 100 5.16 -13.83 19.25
C GLN A 100 5.47 -14.91 18.23
N VAL A 101 6.02 -14.52 17.09
CA VAL A 101 6.37 -15.41 15.98
C VAL A 101 7.75 -15.04 15.49
N ASP A 102 8.67 -16.00 15.43
CA ASP A 102 10.02 -15.73 14.93
C ASP A 102 10.06 -15.69 13.40
N SER A 103 9.22 -16.45 12.72
CA SER A 103 9.13 -16.39 11.26
C SER A 103 7.76 -16.83 10.78
N LEU A 104 7.18 -16.01 9.90
CA LEU A 104 5.96 -16.35 9.16
C LEU A 104 6.22 -16.22 7.67
N ARG A 105 5.81 -17.22 6.90
CA ARG A 105 5.88 -17.27 5.45
C ARG A 105 4.53 -17.64 4.88
N LEU A 106 4.06 -16.84 3.93
CA LEU A 106 2.79 -17.06 3.25
C LEU A 106 3.01 -16.99 1.74
N ARG A 107 2.50 -17.98 1.04
CA ARG A 107 2.42 -18.00 -0.42
C ARG A 107 0.97 -18.30 -0.81
N ALA A 108 0.38 -17.48 -1.64
CA ALA A 108 -0.99 -17.67 -2.11
C ALA A 108 -1.16 -17.05 -3.50
N MET A 109 -1.49 -17.85 -4.50
CA MET A 109 -1.81 -17.37 -5.86
C MET A 109 -0.76 -16.35 -6.39
N GLY A 110 0.53 -16.72 -6.38
CA GLY A 110 1.64 -15.86 -6.79
C GLY A 110 2.05 -14.80 -5.77
N ASN A 111 1.22 -14.50 -4.77
CA ASN A 111 1.59 -13.58 -3.69
C ASN A 111 2.54 -14.24 -2.71
N ARG A 112 3.51 -13.50 -2.23
CA ARG A 112 4.52 -13.94 -1.25
C ARG A 112 4.65 -12.91 -0.14
N LEU A 113 4.62 -13.39 1.11
CA LEU A 113 4.77 -12.58 2.30
C LEU A 113 5.65 -13.31 3.31
N ASN A 114 6.72 -12.68 3.75
CA ASN A 114 7.63 -13.22 4.74
C ASN A 114 7.88 -12.18 5.83
N PHE A 115 7.76 -12.59 7.09
CA PHE A 115 8.20 -11.83 8.26
C PHE A 115 9.39 -12.55 8.91
N ALA A 116 10.39 -11.80 9.35
CA ALA A 116 11.47 -12.34 10.15
C ALA A 116 11.07 -12.47 11.63
N LYS A 117 10.27 -11.53 12.15
CA LYS A 117 9.73 -11.56 13.51
C LYS A 117 8.43 -10.76 13.56
N ALA A 118 7.46 -11.25 14.32
CA ALA A 118 6.24 -10.51 14.61
C ALA A 118 5.84 -10.67 16.08
N GLU A 119 5.39 -9.58 16.69
CA GLU A 119 4.83 -9.54 18.03
C GLU A 119 3.50 -8.80 17.97
N VAL A 120 2.48 -9.38 18.55
CA VAL A 120 1.13 -8.81 18.62
C VAL A 120 0.69 -8.81 20.07
N GLN A 121 0.28 -7.67 20.57
CA GLN A 121 -0.34 -7.54 21.87
C GLN A 121 -1.72 -6.91 21.71
N VAL A 122 -2.73 -7.55 22.25
CA VAL A 122 -4.13 -7.13 22.18
C VAL A 122 -4.76 -7.17 23.54
N GLU A 123 -5.38 -6.08 23.92
CA GLU A 123 -6.33 -6.00 25.03
C GLU A 123 -7.69 -5.63 24.44
N ALA A 124 -8.73 -6.42 24.72
CA ALA A 124 -10.06 -6.14 24.22
C ALA A 124 -11.09 -6.16 25.35
N VAL A 125 -11.88 -5.11 25.42
CA VAL A 125 -12.95 -4.95 26.42
C VAL A 125 -14.28 -4.81 25.71
N ARG A 126 -15.35 -5.36 26.28
CA ARG A 126 -16.70 -5.21 25.71
C ARG A 126 -17.19 -3.76 25.78
N SER A 127 -17.81 -3.29 24.72
CA SER A 127 -18.42 -1.97 24.67
C SER A 127 -19.58 -1.86 25.67
N LYS A 128 -19.65 -0.72 26.36
CA LYS A 128 -20.77 -0.40 27.27
C LYS A 128 -22.10 -0.19 26.54
N ARG A 129 -22.05 0.33 25.30
CA ARG A 129 -23.24 0.63 24.48
C ARG A 129 -23.79 -0.61 23.79
N ASN A 130 -22.92 -1.53 23.37
CA ASN A 130 -23.31 -2.76 22.72
C ASN A 130 -22.39 -3.89 23.17
N THR A 131 -22.89 -4.77 24.00
CA THR A 131 -22.13 -5.90 24.59
C THR A 131 -21.68 -6.95 23.57
N LYS A 132 -22.17 -6.90 22.33
CA LYS A 132 -21.69 -7.77 21.24
C LYS A 132 -20.40 -7.26 20.60
N ILE A 133 -20.04 -6.00 20.84
CA ILE A 133 -18.87 -5.35 20.23
C ILE A 133 -17.70 -5.39 21.20
N TRP A 134 -16.57 -5.93 20.75
CA TRP A 134 -15.29 -5.84 21.42
C TRP A 134 -14.52 -4.61 20.91
N LEU A 135 -13.86 -3.92 21.84
CA LEU A 135 -13.04 -2.75 21.56
C LEU A 135 -11.58 -3.14 21.79
N PRO A 136 -10.85 -3.52 20.72
CA PRO A 136 -9.45 -3.91 20.84
C PRO A 136 -8.56 -2.67 20.94
N THR A 137 -7.51 -2.78 21.77
CA THR A 137 -6.40 -1.85 21.87
C THR A 137 -5.10 -2.65 21.92
N GLY A 138 -4.02 -2.11 21.41
CA GLY A 138 -2.76 -2.82 21.43
C GLY A 138 -1.79 -2.37 20.36
N TYR A 139 -0.88 -3.27 20.01
CA TYR A 139 0.08 -3.03 18.94
C TYR A 139 0.40 -4.31 18.16
N VAL A 140 0.87 -4.09 16.94
CA VAL A 140 1.55 -5.09 16.11
C VAL A 140 2.94 -4.55 15.80
N ASP A 141 3.95 -5.28 16.21
CA ASP A 141 5.35 -4.99 15.91
C ASP A 141 5.91 -6.09 15.01
N PHE A 142 6.51 -5.73 13.90
CA PHE A 142 7.13 -6.70 13.04
C PHE A 142 8.44 -6.20 12.44
N THR A 143 9.33 -7.12 12.14
CA THR A 143 10.62 -6.84 11.52
C THR A 143 10.84 -7.73 10.31
N GLY A 144 11.60 -7.21 9.34
CA GLY A 144 12.03 -7.97 8.17
C GLY A 144 10.89 -8.42 7.28
N LEU A 145 9.83 -7.61 7.15
CA LEU A 145 8.77 -7.87 6.19
C LEU A 145 9.30 -7.77 4.77
N ARG A 146 9.08 -8.83 3.99
CA ARG A 146 9.29 -8.88 2.55
C ARG A 146 8.01 -9.34 1.90
N ALA A 147 7.52 -8.58 0.93
CA ALA A 147 6.32 -8.91 0.21
C ALA A 147 6.52 -8.77 -1.30
N TYR A 148 5.78 -9.57 -2.03
CA TYR A 148 5.68 -9.52 -3.47
C TYR A 148 4.26 -9.91 -3.89
N THR A 149 3.72 -9.20 -4.86
CA THR A 149 2.46 -9.57 -5.50
C THR A 149 2.57 -9.42 -7.01
N PRO A 150 2.09 -10.38 -7.81
CA PRO A 150 2.08 -10.24 -9.27
C PRO A 150 1.13 -9.15 -9.76
N TYR A 151 0.18 -8.72 -8.92
CA TYR A 151 -0.71 -7.57 -9.20
C TYR A 151 0.01 -6.22 -9.13
N PHE A 152 1.17 -6.17 -8.48
CA PHE A 152 2.08 -5.04 -8.43
C PHE A 152 3.51 -5.56 -8.24
N PRO A 153 4.16 -6.03 -9.33
CA PRO A 153 5.37 -6.84 -9.27
C PRO A 153 6.63 -6.03 -8.92
N VAL A 154 6.58 -5.35 -7.79
CA VAL A 154 7.71 -4.66 -7.16
C VAL A 154 8.04 -5.33 -5.83
N ARG A 155 9.32 -5.46 -5.53
CA ARG A 155 9.75 -5.93 -4.22
C ARG A 155 9.38 -4.91 -3.16
N MET A 156 8.60 -5.34 -2.17
CA MET A 156 8.24 -4.55 -1.01
C MET A 156 9.04 -5.04 0.19
N ARG A 157 9.69 -4.13 0.91
CA ARG A 157 10.43 -4.42 2.14
C ARG A 157 10.09 -3.39 3.19
N MET A 158 9.81 -3.86 4.39
CA MET A 158 9.68 -3.03 5.58
C MET A 158 10.66 -3.58 6.63
N PRO A 159 11.73 -2.83 6.97
CA PRO A 159 12.75 -3.29 7.92
C PRO A 159 12.18 -3.56 9.31
N GLY A 160 11.31 -2.69 9.77
CA GLY A 160 10.57 -2.84 11.02
C GLY A 160 9.51 -1.76 11.14
N THR A 161 8.40 -2.10 11.75
CA THR A 161 7.29 -1.17 11.96
C THR A 161 6.47 -1.59 13.16
N ARG A 162 6.10 -0.61 13.98
CA ARG A 162 5.10 -0.75 15.04
C ARG A 162 3.83 -0.02 14.65
N LEU A 163 2.74 -0.78 14.57
CA LEU A 163 1.39 -0.28 14.37
C LEU A 163 0.67 -0.31 15.71
N ARG A 164 0.23 0.83 16.20
CA ARG A 164 -0.65 0.89 17.37
C ARG A 164 -2.09 0.97 16.92
N PHE A 165 -2.96 0.26 17.59
CA PHE A 165 -4.39 0.35 17.33
C PHE A 165 -5.16 0.60 18.62
N ASP A 166 -6.09 1.53 18.52
CA ASP A 166 -7.07 1.84 19.56
C ASP A 166 -8.47 1.79 18.96
N ARG A 167 -9.20 0.72 19.31
CA ARG A 167 -10.60 0.47 18.91
C ARG A 167 -10.81 0.43 17.40
N ASN A 168 -10.90 1.58 16.75
CA ASN A 168 -11.25 1.73 15.32
C ASN A 168 -10.20 2.53 14.54
N GLU A 169 -9.09 2.81 15.15
CA GLU A 169 -8.00 3.60 14.61
C GLU A 169 -6.69 2.81 14.65
N ILE A 170 -5.93 2.86 13.56
CA ILE A 170 -4.53 2.42 13.54
C ILE A 170 -3.66 3.66 13.43
N GLN A 171 -2.69 3.78 14.30
CA GLN A 171 -1.68 4.81 14.31
C GLN A 171 -0.36 4.25 13.82
N LEU A 172 0.20 4.91 12.82
CA LEU A 172 1.53 4.65 12.27
C LEU A 172 2.48 5.72 12.79
N ASP A 173 3.39 5.34 13.68
CA ASP A 173 4.38 6.31 14.21
C ASP A 173 5.47 6.58 13.17
N SER A 174 5.94 5.54 12.49
CA SER A 174 6.88 5.61 11.37
C SER A 174 6.96 4.23 10.72
N ALA A 175 6.38 4.09 9.54
CA ALA A 175 6.48 2.88 8.75
C ALA A 175 7.38 3.14 7.53
N VAL A 176 8.56 2.54 7.50
CA VAL A 176 9.48 2.64 6.36
C VAL A 176 9.16 1.53 5.38
N LEU A 177 8.80 1.89 4.16
CA LEU A 177 8.47 0.98 3.07
C LEU A 177 9.40 1.22 1.89
N HIS A 178 10.16 0.21 1.51
CA HIS A 178 10.93 0.22 0.27
C HIS A 178 10.14 -0.49 -0.83
N LEU A 179 9.86 0.22 -1.91
CA LEU A 179 9.19 -0.26 -3.11
C LEU A 179 10.18 -0.26 -4.27
N GLY A 180 10.90 -1.37 -4.47
CA GLY A 180 11.95 -1.44 -5.49
C GLY A 180 13.03 -0.39 -5.27
N ARG A 181 13.07 0.63 -6.14
CA ARG A 181 14.01 1.76 -6.09
C ARG A 181 13.48 2.97 -5.32
N SER A 182 12.23 2.90 -4.86
CA SER A 182 11.57 3.96 -4.12
C SER A 182 11.58 3.63 -2.64
N ASP A 183 11.75 4.65 -1.82
CA ASP A 183 11.58 4.58 -0.37
C ASP A 183 10.41 5.47 0.06
N LEU A 184 9.64 5.01 0.99
CA LEU A 184 8.52 5.75 1.56
C LEU A 184 8.55 5.63 3.07
N ARG A 185 8.40 6.72 3.76
CA ARG A 185 8.15 6.76 5.20
C ARG A 185 6.75 7.29 5.43
N LEU A 186 5.93 6.50 6.06
CA LEU A 186 4.53 6.78 6.33
C LEU A 186 4.34 7.07 7.80
N THR A 187 3.70 8.20 8.12
CA THR A 187 3.32 8.59 9.49
C THR A 187 1.88 9.08 9.45
N GLY A 188 1.07 8.76 10.43
CA GLY A 188 -0.31 9.21 10.48
C GLY A 188 -1.26 8.16 11.02
N ASN A 189 -2.51 8.24 10.61
CA ASN A 189 -3.56 7.38 11.12
C ASN A 189 -4.49 6.84 10.04
N VAL A 190 -5.04 5.65 10.33
CA VAL A 190 -6.09 5.01 9.53
C VAL A 190 -7.28 4.77 10.45
N THR A 191 -8.43 5.27 10.09
CA THR A 191 -9.65 5.23 10.91
C THR A 191 -10.79 4.52 10.20
N ASN A 192 -11.86 4.28 10.93
CA ASN A 192 -13.09 3.68 10.41
C ASN A 192 -12.97 2.20 10.00
N LEU A 193 -11.95 1.48 10.51
CA LEU A 193 -11.65 0.09 10.15
C LEU A 193 -12.84 -0.84 10.35
N ALA A 194 -13.41 -0.88 11.56
CA ALA A 194 -14.50 -1.80 11.87
C ALA A 194 -15.74 -1.55 11.01
N LYS A 195 -16.04 -0.30 10.73
CA LYS A 195 -17.20 0.05 9.90
C LYS A 195 -16.95 -0.22 8.41
N SER A 196 -15.73 -0.02 7.94
CA SER A 196 -15.35 -0.37 6.57
C SER A 196 -15.50 -1.87 6.33
N PHE A 197 -14.99 -2.72 7.22
CA PHE A 197 -15.10 -4.17 7.08
C PHE A 197 -16.52 -4.71 7.26
N PHE A 198 -17.26 -4.22 8.27
CA PHE A 198 -18.56 -4.80 8.63
C PHE A 198 -19.77 -4.08 8.02
N LYS A 199 -19.64 -2.78 7.69
CA LYS A 199 -20.74 -1.95 7.19
C LYS A 199 -20.53 -1.39 5.80
N LYS A 200 -19.40 -1.68 5.15
CA LYS A 200 -18.99 -1.14 3.85
C LYS A 200 -18.94 0.40 3.83
N GLU A 201 -18.68 1.03 4.97
CA GLU A 201 -18.38 2.46 5.05
C GLU A 201 -16.94 2.71 4.54
N GLU A 202 -16.63 3.94 4.18
CA GLU A 202 -15.30 4.31 3.67
C GLU A 202 -14.22 4.13 4.74
N LEU A 203 -13.12 3.50 4.33
CA LEU A 203 -11.88 3.47 5.09
C LEU A 203 -11.20 4.83 4.95
N LYS A 204 -10.85 5.47 6.07
CA LYS A 204 -10.24 6.81 6.07
C LYS A 204 -8.79 6.74 6.49
N ALA A 205 -7.92 7.46 5.79
CA ALA A 205 -6.53 7.60 6.15
C ALA A 205 -6.05 9.04 6.00
N GLN A 206 -5.23 9.49 6.94
CA GLN A 206 -4.51 10.75 6.88
C GLN A 206 -3.03 10.44 7.14
N LEU A 207 -2.23 10.53 6.10
CA LEU A 207 -0.84 10.09 6.12
C LEU A 207 0.08 11.20 5.62
N LEU A 208 1.18 11.40 6.34
CA LEU A 208 2.34 12.11 5.85
C LEU A 208 3.25 11.09 5.17
N VAL A 209 3.58 11.34 3.91
CA VAL A 209 4.46 10.54 3.08
C VAL A 209 5.75 11.33 2.88
N THR A 210 6.83 10.88 3.51
CA THR A 210 8.17 11.43 3.25
C THR A 210 8.99 10.43 2.47
N SER A 211 9.85 10.90 1.55
CA SER A 211 10.68 10.04 0.72
C SER A 211 11.98 10.74 0.34
N ASP A 212 13.07 10.00 0.33
CA ASP A 212 14.32 10.50 -0.26
C ASP A 212 14.30 10.36 -1.79
N ARG A 213 13.60 9.31 -2.30
CA ARG A 213 13.51 9.07 -3.75
C ARG A 213 12.28 8.24 -4.13
N ILE A 214 11.56 8.70 -5.15
CA ILE A 214 10.50 7.94 -5.83
C ILE A 214 10.87 7.77 -7.31
N ASP A 215 10.87 6.53 -7.79
CA ASP A 215 11.03 6.17 -9.20
C ASP A 215 9.65 5.87 -9.80
N CYS A 216 8.95 6.91 -10.27
CA CYS A 216 7.63 6.77 -10.90
C CYS A 216 7.67 5.86 -12.12
N ASN A 217 8.78 5.82 -12.86
CA ASN A 217 8.90 4.96 -14.04
C ASN A 217 8.81 3.48 -13.67
N GLN A 218 9.43 3.09 -12.54
CA GLN A 218 9.32 1.72 -12.04
C GLN A 218 7.91 1.41 -11.52
N LEU A 219 7.31 2.35 -10.79
CA LEU A 219 5.96 2.15 -10.22
C LEU A 219 4.90 2.05 -11.33
N MET A 220 4.97 2.89 -12.35
CA MET A 220 4.06 2.84 -13.51
C MET A 220 4.18 1.52 -14.26
N ARG A 221 5.40 1.08 -14.59
CA ARG A 221 5.62 -0.23 -15.22
C ARG A 221 5.09 -1.39 -14.36
N ALA A 222 5.18 -1.27 -13.04
CA ALA A 222 4.63 -2.28 -12.14
C ALA A 222 3.09 -2.30 -12.18
N MET A 223 2.46 -1.15 -12.27
CA MET A 223 1.00 -1.06 -12.42
C MET A 223 0.54 -1.67 -13.73
N GLU A 224 1.18 -1.36 -14.84
CA GLU A 224 0.89 -1.95 -16.17
C GLU A 224 1.00 -3.47 -16.14
N ARG A 225 2.11 -4.00 -15.62
CA ARG A 225 2.32 -5.46 -15.48
C ARG A 225 1.30 -6.11 -14.56
N GLY A 226 0.92 -5.43 -13.48
CA GLY A 226 -0.11 -5.91 -12.55
C GLY A 226 -1.47 -6.00 -13.21
N THR A 227 -1.82 -5.03 -14.04
CA THR A 227 -3.08 -5.04 -14.79
C THR A 227 -3.08 -6.17 -15.84
N ALA A 228 -1.99 -6.34 -16.57
CA ALA A 228 -1.84 -7.46 -17.51
C ALA A 228 -1.94 -8.84 -16.82
N TYR A 229 -1.40 -8.96 -15.61
CA TYR A 229 -1.56 -10.17 -14.81
C TYR A 229 -3.03 -10.38 -14.40
N MET A 230 -3.71 -9.33 -13.96
CA MET A 230 -5.12 -9.39 -13.57
C MET A 230 -6.01 -9.86 -14.73
N GLU A 231 -5.78 -9.39 -15.94
CA GLU A 231 -6.52 -9.85 -17.14
C GLU A 231 -6.27 -11.34 -17.43
N LYS A 232 -5.03 -11.83 -17.27
CA LYS A 232 -4.74 -13.26 -17.38
C LYS A 232 -5.50 -14.08 -16.33
N VAL A 233 -5.56 -13.61 -15.09
CA VAL A 233 -6.31 -14.29 -14.01
C VAL A 233 -7.81 -14.29 -14.30
N LYS A 234 -8.37 -13.21 -14.82
CA LYS A 234 -9.77 -13.17 -15.28
C LYS A 234 -10.02 -14.15 -16.43
N ALA A 235 -9.07 -14.32 -17.34
CA ALA A 235 -9.12 -15.31 -18.42
C ALA A 235 -8.91 -16.76 -17.95
N GLY A 236 -8.79 -17.01 -16.63
CA GLY A 236 -8.69 -18.35 -16.05
C GLY A 236 -7.28 -18.82 -15.73
N PHE A 237 -6.26 -17.96 -15.88
CA PHE A 237 -4.90 -18.28 -15.43
C PHE A 237 -4.87 -18.46 -13.91
N ARG A 238 -4.22 -19.53 -13.46
CA ARG A 238 -3.97 -19.80 -12.05
C ARG A 238 -2.47 -19.99 -11.85
N ASP A 239 -1.91 -19.14 -11.00
CA ASP A 239 -0.53 -19.29 -10.58
C ASP A 239 -0.41 -20.44 -9.58
N THR A 240 0.47 -21.38 -9.85
CA THR A 240 0.73 -22.54 -8.99
C THR A 240 1.91 -22.27 -8.08
N ILE A 241 1.89 -22.80 -6.87
CA ILE A 241 2.97 -22.66 -5.90
C ILE A 241 3.86 -23.90 -5.98
N SER A 242 5.18 -23.69 -6.06
CA SER A 242 6.13 -24.76 -5.75
C SER A 242 5.94 -25.18 -4.29
N THR A 243 5.67 -26.46 -4.08
CA THR A 243 5.49 -27.05 -2.74
C THR A 243 6.81 -27.47 -2.08
N GLU A 244 7.95 -27.25 -2.75
CA GLU A 244 9.26 -27.50 -2.18
C GLU A 244 9.53 -26.51 -1.06
N VAL A 245 9.75 -27.04 0.13
CA VAL A 245 9.85 -26.27 1.38
C VAL A 245 11.16 -25.49 1.46
N ASP A 246 12.18 -25.86 0.69
CA ASP A 246 13.51 -25.28 0.75
C ASP A 246 13.70 -24.03 -0.12
N ASP A 247 12.84 -23.82 -1.13
CA ASP A 247 12.92 -22.68 -2.07
C ASP A 247 12.26 -21.39 -1.54
N MET A 248 12.18 -21.24 -0.23
CA MET A 248 11.38 -20.20 0.41
C MET A 248 12.07 -18.84 0.50
N ASP A 249 13.34 -18.71 0.16
CA ASP A 249 14.10 -17.47 0.35
C ASP A 249 14.25 -16.62 -0.93
N GLU A 250 14.00 -17.17 -2.12
CA GLU A 250 14.10 -16.43 -3.35
C GLU A 250 12.78 -15.72 -3.73
N VAL A 251 12.79 -14.41 -3.61
CA VAL A 251 11.80 -13.55 -4.30
C VAL A 251 12.26 -13.46 -5.75
N PRO A 252 11.45 -13.84 -6.76
CA PRO A 252 11.85 -13.72 -8.15
C PRO A 252 12.36 -12.32 -8.44
N VAL A 253 13.59 -12.24 -8.94
CA VAL A 253 14.10 -10.99 -9.52
C VAL A 253 13.40 -10.86 -10.86
N VAL A 254 12.34 -10.06 -10.92
CA VAL A 254 11.85 -9.61 -12.21
C VAL A 254 12.93 -8.67 -12.74
N SER A 255 13.71 -9.15 -13.71
CA SER A 255 14.69 -8.30 -14.39
C SER A 255 13.93 -7.12 -15.01
N ASP A 256 14.43 -5.90 -14.82
CA ASP A 256 13.86 -4.68 -15.40
C ASP A 256 13.85 -4.68 -16.95
N THR A 257 14.42 -5.71 -17.57
CA THR A 257 14.69 -5.81 -19.00
C THR A 257 13.62 -6.55 -19.82
N THR A 258 12.67 -7.22 -19.23
CA THR A 258 11.53 -7.76 -19.99
C THR A 258 10.54 -6.64 -20.29
N VAL A 259 10.74 -5.99 -21.42
CA VAL A 259 9.73 -5.13 -22.05
C VAL A 259 8.59 -6.05 -22.49
N LEU A 260 7.56 -6.16 -21.67
CA LEU A 260 6.27 -6.60 -22.20
C LEU A 260 5.75 -5.41 -23.00
N GLU A 261 5.56 -5.58 -24.29
CA GLU A 261 4.87 -4.61 -25.15
C GLU A 261 3.57 -4.25 -24.47
N GLY A 262 3.36 -2.93 -24.27
CA GLY A 262 2.41 -2.40 -23.32
C GLY A 262 0.97 -2.80 -23.61
N SER A 263 0.35 -3.41 -22.68
CA SER A 263 -1.08 -3.23 -22.48
C SER A 263 -1.25 -2.00 -21.59
N ASN A 264 -1.38 -0.82 -22.18
CA ASN A 264 -1.84 0.35 -21.46
C ASN A 264 -3.22 0.02 -20.91
N CYS A 265 -3.38 -0.08 -19.61
CA CYS A 265 -4.65 -0.37 -18.97
C CYS A 265 -4.96 0.70 -17.94
N LEU A 266 -6.19 1.16 -17.91
CA LEU A 266 -6.65 2.14 -16.93
C LEU A 266 -6.49 1.62 -15.50
N PHE A 267 -5.94 2.45 -14.64
CA PHE A 267 -5.91 2.21 -13.21
C PHE A 267 -7.28 2.57 -12.60
N VAL A 268 -8.02 1.57 -12.14
CA VAL A 268 -9.28 1.80 -11.45
C VAL A 268 -9.01 2.15 -9.99
N VAL A 269 -9.44 3.33 -9.58
CA VAL A 269 -9.29 3.76 -8.18
C VAL A 269 -10.26 2.96 -7.31
N PRO A 270 -9.77 2.30 -6.23
CA PRO A 270 -10.62 1.46 -5.40
C PRO A 270 -11.80 2.24 -4.78
N PRO A 271 -13.01 1.70 -4.78
CA PRO A 271 -14.12 2.30 -4.05
C PRO A 271 -13.97 2.13 -2.54
N GLY A 272 -14.67 2.95 -1.76
CA GLY A 272 -14.74 2.80 -0.31
C GLY A 272 -13.49 3.24 0.45
N ILE A 273 -12.66 4.08 -0.17
CA ILE A 273 -11.51 4.73 0.47
C ILE A 273 -11.65 6.26 0.46
N ASP A 274 -11.17 6.89 1.51
CA ASP A 274 -11.05 8.34 1.69
C ASP A 274 -9.67 8.61 2.30
N PHE A 275 -8.66 8.70 1.45
CA PHE A 275 -7.26 8.82 1.83
C PHE A 275 -6.74 10.21 1.47
N THR A 276 -6.08 10.85 2.42
CA THR A 276 -5.36 12.10 2.24
C THR A 276 -3.89 11.84 2.56
N PHE A 277 -3.02 12.12 1.60
CA PHE A 277 -1.57 12.04 1.73
C PHE A 277 -0.98 13.44 1.62
N GLN A 278 -0.37 13.93 2.69
CA GLN A 278 0.56 15.04 2.60
C GLN A 278 1.91 14.51 2.17
N THR A 279 2.54 15.14 1.19
CA THR A 279 3.79 14.66 0.60
C THR A 279 4.93 15.61 0.89
N ASP A 280 6.08 15.04 1.26
CA ASP A 280 7.37 15.73 1.36
C ASP A 280 8.44 14.79 0.77
N ILE A 281 8.72 14.97 -0.51
CA ILE A 281 9.55 14.08 -1.29
C ILE A 281 10.75 14.86 -1.83
N LYS A 282 11.97 14.38 -1.51
CA LYS A 282 13.19 15.07 -1.93
C LYS A 282 13.47 14.92 -3.42
N LYS A 283 13.17 13.74 -4.00
CA LYS A 283 13.48 13.47 -5.41
C LYS A 283 12.47 12.54 -6.06
N VAL A 284 11.99 12.89 -7.24
CA VAL A 284 11.14 12.06 -8.09
C VAL A 284 11.74 11.93 -9.48
N LEU A 285 11.72 10.71 -10.01
CA LEU A 285 12.06 10.40 -11.39
C LEU A 285 10.79 10.07 -12.18
N PHE A 286 10.49 10.86 -13.19
CA PHE A 286 9.35 10.67 -14.09
C PHE A 286 9.78 10.86 -15.55
N GLY A 287 9.70 9.82 -16.35
CA GLY A 287 10.29 9.81 -17.70
C GLY A 287 11.81 10.04 -17.61
N LYS A 288 12.29 11.06 -18.26
CA LYS A 288 13.67 11.56 -18.18
C LYS A 288 13.82 12.73 -17.20
N LEU A 289 12.70 13.21 -16.63
CA LEU A 289 12.68 14.31 -15.69
C LEU A 289 13.10 13.87 -14.30
N GLN A 290 13.99 14.62 -13.70
CA GLN A 290 14.26 14.58 -12.27
C GLN A 290 13.69 15.84 -11.65
N MET A 291 12.82 15.66 -10.67
CA MET A 291 12.21 16.73 -9.90
C MET A 291 12.66 16.62 -8.45
N ASP A 292 12.95 17.75 -7.85
CA ASP A 292 13.44 17.85 -6.48
C ASP A 292 12.43 18.64 -5.63
N SER A 293 12.38 18.36 -4.34
CA SER A 293 11.56 19.06 -3.35
C SER A 293 10.07 19.14 -3.73
N ILE A 294 9.40 17.99 -3.70
CA ILE A 294 7.98 17.90 -4.02
C ILE A 294 7.17 17.96 -2.73
N HIS A 295 6.33 18.98 -2.64
CA HIS A 295 5.40 19.20 -1.54
C HIS A 295 3.98 19.37 -2.06
N GLY A 296 3.00 18.86 -1.36
CA GLY A 296 1.60 19.02 -1.72
C GLY A 296 0.73 17.94 -1.13
N GLU A 297 -0.51 17.91 -1.58
CA GLU A 297 -1.52 16.98 -1.10
C GLU A 297 -2.03 16.07 -2.23
N VAL A 298 -2.14 14.78 -1.93
CA VAL A 298 -2.78 13.79 -2.79
C VAL A 298 -4.00 13.24 -2.08
N VAL A 299 -5.18 13.41 -2.66
CA VAL A 299 -6.44 12.91 -2.13
C VAL A 299 -6.97 11.79 -3.02
N MET A 300 -7.27 10.64 -2.41
CA MET A 300 -7.94 9.52 -3.06
C MET A 300 -9.32 9.33 -2.45
N ARG A 301 -10.36 9.73 -3.16
CA ARG A 301 -11.75 9.70 -2.68
C ARG A 301 -12.71 9.51 -3.85
N ASN A 302 -13.82 8.79 -3.63
CA ASN A 302 -14.88 8.62 -4.64
C ASN A 302 -14.35 8.11 -6.00
N GLN A 303 -13.44 7.14 -5.99
CA GLN A 303 -12.77 6.61 -7.18
C GLN A 303 -12.05 7.69 -8.02
N CYS A 304 -11.58 8.73 -7.36
CA CYS A 304 -10.83 9.83 -7.91
C CYS A 304 -9.51 9.99 -7.17
N ILE A 305 -8.44 10.32 -7.92
CA ILE A 305 -7.17 10.81 -7.38
C ILE A 305 -7.08 12.28 -7.74
N GLN A 306 -6.84 13.10 -6.76
CA GLN A 306 -6.64 14.53 -6.92
C GLN A 306 -5.28 14.91 -6.35
N LEU A 307 -4.48 15.57 -7.14
CA LEU A 307 -3.26 16.26 -6.72
C LEU A 307 -3.61 17.73 -6.52
N SER A 308 -3.39 18.24 -5.32
CA SER A 308 -3.68 19.65 -5.01
C SER A 308 -2.39 20.38 -4.72
N ASP A 309 -2.14 21.45 -5.46
CA ASP A 309 -1.05 22.39 -5.27
C ASP A 309 0.31 21.69 -5.04
N LEU A 310 0.63 20.76 -5.94
CA LEU A 310 1.88 20.05 -5.88
C LEU A 310 3.01 20.99 -6.36
N GLU A 311 3.77 21.51 -5.44
CA GLU A 311 4.95 22.31 -5.71
C GLU A 311 6.14 21.40 -6.00
N LEU A 312 6.85 21.68 -7.08
CA LEU A 312 8.01 20.91 -7.53
C LEU A 312 9.13 21.87 -7.92
N ARG A 313 10.34 21.49 -7.63
CA ARG A 313 11.53 22.19 -8.10
C ARG A 313 12.34 21.28 -8.98
N SER A 314 12.85 21.81 -10.06
CA SER A 314 13.86 21.15 -10.91
C SER A 314 15.03 22.09 -11.13
N SER A 315 16.11 21.59 -11.70
CA SER A 315 17.22 22.43 -12.13
C SER A 315 16.83 23.43 -13.24
N ALA A 316 15.70 23.17 -13.91
CA ALA A 316 15.22 23.97 -15.03
C ALA A 316 14.15 24.99 -14.63
N ALA A 317 13.29 24.69 -13.66
CA ALA A 317 12.16 25.55 -13.31
C ALA A 317 11.61 25.24 -11.91
N ASN A 318 10.91 26.23 -11.34
CA ASN A 318 9.94 26.03 -10.26
C ASN A 318 8.57 25.76 -10.89
N MET A 319 7.93 24.69 -10.45
CA MET A 319 6.67 24.23 -11.03
C MET A 319 5.63 24.05 -9.97
N SER A 320 4.38 24.33 -10.28
CA SER A 320 3.24 23.88 -9.51
C SER A 320 2.25 23.15 -10.41
N THR A 321 1.62 22.11 -9.88
CA THR A 321 0.66 21.33 -10.64
C THR A 321 -0.53 20.91 -9.81
N THR A 322 -1.69 20.97 -10.42
CA THR A 322 -2.90 20.27 -9.95
C THR A 322 -3.26 19.22 -10.98
N ALA A 323 -3.77 18.09 -10.54
CA ALA A 323 -4.23 17.06 -11.44
C ALA A 323 -5.40 16.30 -10.84
N LEU A 324 -6.25 15.76 -11.72
CA LEU A 324 -7.39 14.94 -11.35
C LEU A 324 -7.44 13.73 -12.27
N TYR A 325 -7.59 12.56 -11.68
CA TYR A 325 -7.80 11.31 -12.41
C TYR A 325 -8.97 10.57 -11.79
N ARG A 326 -9.95 10.19 -12.61
CA ARG A 326 -11.14 9.44 -12.20
C ARG A 326 -11.34 8.25 -13.11
N ALA A 327 -11.34 7.05 -12.54
CA ALA A 327 -11.68 5.82 -13.24
C ALA A 327 -12.52 4.94 -12.32
N THR A 328 -13.74 4.68 -12.72
CA THR A 328 -14.69 3.82 -12.00
C THR A 328 -14.70 2.38 -12.53
N ASP A 329 -14.24 2.21 -13.75
CA ASP A 329 -14.13 0.92 -14.43
C ASP A 329 -12.93 0.92 -15.40
N THR A 330 -12.72 -0.18 -16.10
CA THR A 330 -11.59 -0.37 -17.01
C THR A 330 -11.86 0.09 -18.45
N THR A 331 -13.00 0.73 -18.73
CA THR A 331 -13.39 1.11 -20.09
C THR A 331 -12.96 2.52 -20.44
N LYS A 332 -13.09 3.45 -19.51
CA LYS A 332 -12.73 4.85 -19.70
C LYS A 332 -12.35 5.52 -18.38
N ALA A 333 -11.48 6.51 -18.47
CA ALA A 333 -11.15 7.39 -17.36
C ALA A 333 -11.27 8.86 -17.77
N TYR A 334 -11.45 9.75 -16.83
CA TYR A 334 -11.32 11.18 -17.03
C TYR A 334 -10.03 11.63 -16.36
N ALA A 335 -9.20 12.36 -17.09
CA ALA A 335 -7.98 12.95 -16.58
C ALA A 335 -7.92 14.43 -16.94
N GLY A 336 -7.44 15.22 -16.01
CA GLY A 336 -7.16 16.64 -16.23
C GLY A 336 -5.98 17.08 -15.39
N PHE A 337 -5.24 18.07 -15.87
CA PHE A 337 -4.13 18.68 -15.15
C PHE A 337 -3.99 20.17 -15.51
N ALA A 338 -3.41 20.92 -14.58
CA ALA A 338 -2.90 22.25 -14.81
C ALA A 338 -1.47 22.31 -14.29
N LEU A 339 -0.54 22.73 -15.13
CA LEU A 339 0.88 22.85 -14.83
C LEU A 339 1.29 24.31 -15.05
N GLN A 340 1.94 24.87 -14.06
CA GLN A 340 2.54 26.21 -14.11
C GLN A 340 4.04 26.07 -13.91
N MET A 341 4.82 26.68 -14.76
CA MET A 341 6.29 26.76 -14.67
C MET A 341 6.67 28.22 -14.63
N HIS A 342 7.49 28.60 -13.66
CA HIS A 342 7.95 29.98 -13.48
C HIS A 342 9.45 30.07 -13.71
N ASP A 343 9.86 31.18 -14.33
CA ASP A 343 11.27 31.53 -14.58
C ASP A 343 12.04 30.41 -15.29
N ILE A 344 11.40 29.71 -16.23
CA ILE A 344 12.07 28.66 -16.99
C ILE A 344 12.84 29.21 -18.19
N ARG A 345 14.04 28.73 -18.43
CA ARG A 345 14.79 29.04 -19.65
C ARG A 345 14.11 28.37 -20.85
N ILE A 346 14.03 29.07 -21.96
CA ILE A 346 13.38 28.56 -23.19
C ILE A 346 13.99 27.25 -23.67
N ASP A 347 15.33 27.15 -23.68
CA ASP A 347 16.04 25.93 -24.05
C ASP A 347 15.67 24.73 -23.18
N SER A 348 15.53 24.98 -21.90
CA SER A 348 15.09 23.97 -20.92
C SER A 348 13.63 23.58 -21.13
N LEU A 349 12.75 24.56 -21.42
CA LEU A 349 11.32 24.29 -21.67
C LEU A 349 11.12 23.41 -22.92
N VAL A 350 11.81 23.73 -24.02
CA VAL A 350 11.77 22.91 -25.24
C VAL A 350 12.34 21.52 -25.01
N GLY A 351 13.39 21.39 -24.20
CA GLY A 351 13.93 20.11 -23.78
C GLY A 351 12.98 19.26 -22.94
N LEU A 352 12.16 19.89 -22.10
CA LEU A 352 11.15 19.25 -21.24
C LEU A 352 9.91 18.82 -22.03
N ILE A 353 9.46 19.63 -22.98
CA ILE A 353 8.26 19.43 -23.80
C ILE A 353 8.64 19.46 -25.28
N PRO A 354 9.16 18.35 -25.83
CA PRO A 354 9.64 18.32 -27.23
C PRO A 354 8.59 18.72 -28.28
N SER A 355 7.29 18.54 -27.96
CA SER A 355 6.20 18.93 -28.85
C SER A 355 6.09 20.44 -29.07
N LEU A 356 6.62 21.27 -28.15
CA LEU A 356 6.67 22.72 -28.34
C LEU A 356 7.53 23.14 -29.50
N ASP A 357 8.57 22.37 -29.79
CA ASP A 357 9.44 22.59 -30.93
C ASP A 357 8.71 22.46 -32.28
N THR A 358 7.73 21.58 -32.35
CA THR A 358 6.89 21.40 -33.54
C THR A 358 5.77 22.43 -33.61
N LEU A 359 5.21 22.82 -32.47
CA LEU A 359 4.10 23.78 -32.39
C LEU A 359 4.58 25.23 -32.54
N PHE A 360 5.75 25.53 -31.99
CA PHE A 360 6.34 26.87 -31.95
C PHE A 360 7.83 26.85 -32.32
N PRO A 361 8.18 26.53 -33.58
CA PRO A 361 9.59 26.38 -34.03
C PRO A 361 10.46 27.63 -33.74
N MET A 362 9.83 28.79 -33.74
CA MET A 362 10.52 30.07 -33.48
C MET A 362 11.04 30.20 -32.03
N LEU A 363 10.54 29.41 -31.08
CA LEU A 363 11.05 29.45 -29.69
C LEU A 363 12.56 29.20 -29.61
N ARG A 364 13.12 28.41 -30.49
CA ARG A 364 14.57 28.14 -30.55
C ARG A 364 15.42 29.36 -30.87
N SER A 365 14.82 30.36 -31.49
CA SER A 365 15.51 31.59 -31.85
C SER A 365 15.56 32.59 -30.70
N PHE A 366 14.91 32.32 -29.59
CA PHE A 366 14.91 33.18 -28.42
C PHE A 366 15.68 32.56 -27.25
N GLU A 367 16.45 33.40 -26.57
CA GLU A 367 16.97 33.14 -25.25
C GLU A 367 16.25 34.04 -24.22
N GLY A 368 16.12 33.55 -23.00
CA GLY A 368 15.49 34.29 -21.91
C GLY A 368 14.69 33.40 -20.98
N LEU A 369 13.98 34.04 -20.09
CA LEU A 369 13.11 33.39 -19.13
C LEU A 369 11.65 33.52 -19.57
N VAL A 370 10.88 32.45 -19.36
CA VAL A 370 9.45 32.43 -19.66
C VAL A 370 8.68 31.82 -18.52
N ASP A 371 7.47 32.32 -18.31
CA ASP A 371 6.45 31.65 -17.51
C ASP A 371 5.54 30.87 -18.47
N PHE A 372 5.40 29.59 -18.23
CA PHE A 372 4.59 28.70 -19.05
C PHE A 372 3.49 28.07 -18.25
N HIS A 373 2.25 28.20 -18.73
CA HIS A 373 1.06 27.64 -18.13
C HIS A 373 0.37 26.75 -19.16
N ILE A 374 0.03 25.54 -18.77
CA ILE A 374 -0.77 24.64 -19.58
C ILE A 374 -1.82 23.97 -18.72
N ALA A 375 -3.05 23.92 -19.20
CA ALA A 375 -4.11 23.14 -18.62
C ALA A 375 -4.75 22.28 -19.71
N ALA A 376 -5.01 21.04 -19.40
CA ALA A 376 -5.69 20.13 -20.32
C ALA A 376 -6.55 19.13 -19.56
N ASP A 377 -7.69 18.78 -20.14
CA ASP A 377 -8.55 17.71 -19.67
C ASP A 377 -9.13 16.92 -20.84
N SER A 378 -9.33 15.61 -20.64
CA SER A 378 -9.89 14.70 -21.63
C SER A 378 -10.40 13.43 -21.01
N TRP A 379 -11.25 12.72 -21.73
CA TRP A 379 -11.48 11.31 -21.48
C TRP A 379 -10.34 10.48 -22.07
N LEU A 380 -10.05 9.37 -21.43
CA LEU A 380 -9.08 8.37 -21.86
C LEU A 380 -9.83 7.06 -22.15
N ASP A 381 -9.42 6.38 -23.22
CA ASP A 381 -9.91 5.03 -23.54
C ASP A 381 -9.28 3.97 -22.61
N SER A 382 -9.67 2.70 -22.79
CA SER A 382 -9.15 1.58 -22.02
C SER A 382 -7.64 1.36 -22.16
N ALA A 383 -7.02 1.88 -23.20
CA ALA A 383 -5.59 1.84 -23.45
C ALA A 383 -4.85 3.14 -23.02
N MET A 384 -5.53 4.02 -22.26
CA MET A 384 -5.04 5.33 -21.83
C MET A 384 -4.74 6.32 -22.97
N ASN A 385 -5.26 6.08 -24.17
CA ASN A 385 -5.17 7.07 -25.22
C ASN A 385 -6.18 8.20 -24.99
N ILE A 386 -5.76 9.41 -25.37
CA ILE A 386 -6.60 10.60 -25.30
C ILE A 386 -7.74 10.49 -26.31
N ASP A 387 -8.98 10.65 -25.85
CA ASP A 387 -10.16 10.81 -26.71
C ASP A 387 -10.17 12.25 -27.28
N LEU A 388 -9.53 12.44 -28.44
CA LEU A 388 -9.33 13.74 -29.04
C LEU A 388 -10.61 14.60 -29.16
N PRO A 389 -11.78 14.07 -29.50
CA PRO A 389 -13.03 14.84 -29.51
C PRO A 389 -13.40 15.46 -28.15
N THR A 390 -12.90 14.90 -27.06
CA THR A 390 -13.16 15.39 -25.70
C THR A 390 -12.07 16.27 -25.12
N LEU A 391 -10.91 16.34 -25.83
CA LEU A 391 -9.76 17.10 -25.38
C LEU A 391 -10.08 18.59 -25.34
N ARG A 392 -9.87 19.18 -24.19
CA ARG A 392 -9.83 20.61 -23.97
C ARG A 392 -8.44 20.96 -23.46
N ALA A 393 -7.80 21.91 -24.10
CA ALA A 393 -6.48 22.36 -23.69
C ALA A 393 -6.35 23.87 -23.89
N ALA A 394 -5.62 24.49 -22.98
CA ALA A 394 -5.22 25.89 -23.07
C ALA A 394 -3.76 26.00 -22.63
N ALA A 395 -2.98 26.74 -23.34
CA ALA A 395 -1.59 27.05 -22.98
C ALA A 395 -1.38 28.55 -23.07
N TYR A 396 -0.58 29.06 -22.15
CA TYR A 396 -0.18 30.46 -22.09
C TYR A 396 1.32 30.53 -21.83
N LEU A 397 2.01 31.41 -22.57
CA LEU A 397 3.43 31.65 -22.42
C LEU A 397 3.67 33.14 -22.33
N ASP A 398 4.35 33.56 -21.26
CA ASP A 398 4.74 34.94 -21.00
C ASP A 398 6.26 35.03 -20.94
N GLY A 399 6.84 35.83 -21.82
CA GLY A 399 8.29 35.96 -21.93
C GLY A 399 8.80 37.20 -21.23
N ARG A 400 9.88 37.05 -20.44
CA ARG A 400 10.63 38.13 -19.82
C ARG A 400 12.03 38.15 -20.31
N ASP A 401 12.52 39.37 -20.62
CA ASP A 401 13.92 39.60 -21.05
C ASP A 401 14.32 38.70 -22.24
N LEU A 402 13.38 38.55 -23.20
CA LEU A 402 13.62 37.73 -24.38
C LEU A 402 14.63 38.38 -25.32
N VAL A 403 15.66 37.64 -25.69
CA VAL A 403 16.67 38.06 -26.69
C VAL A 403 16.49 37.19 -27.92
N LEU A 404 16.28 37.83 -29.07
CA LEU A 404 16.28 37.14 -30.38
C LEU A 404 17.71 36.93 -30.84
N MET A 405 18.11 35.66 -30.94
CA MET A 405 19.49 35.29 -31.27
C MET A 405 19.73 35.04 -32.75
N ASP A 406 18.67 34.85 -33.54
CA ASP A 406 18.77 34.50 -34.96
C ASP A 406 18.25 35.61 -35.88
N GLY A 407 19.15 36.14 -36.70
CA GLY A 407 18.84 37.17 -37.68
C GLY A 407 17.94 36.70 -38.83
N GLU A 408 17.91 35.42 -39.18
CA GLU A 408 17.02 34.86 -40.19
C GLU A 408 15.56 34.87 -39.76
N THR A 409 15.28 34.54 -38.49
CA THR A 409 13.94 34.64 -37.94
C THR A 409 13.42 36.06 -37.89
N PHE A 410 14.32 37.05 -37.66
CA PHE A 410 13.96 38.46 -37.71
C PHE A 410 13.57 38.88 -39.15
N ALA A 411 14.25 38.37 -40.13
CA ALA A 411 13.94 38.64 -41.55
C ALA A 411 12.57 38.00 -41.95
N GLU A 412 12.20 36.89 -41.41
CA GLU A 412 10.87 36.27 -41.63
C GLU A 412 9.73 37.01 -40.93
N ILE A 413 9.94 37.41 -39.70
CA ILE A 413 8.97 38.25 -38.94
C ILE A 413 8.75 39.58 -39.65
N SER A 414 9.84 40.22 -40.15
CA SER A 414 9.78 41.47 -40.91
C SER A 414 9.04 41.36 -42.25
N LYS A 415 8.92 40.14 -42.80
CA LYS A 415 8.13 39.88 -44.01
C LYS A 415 6.64 39.66 -43.73
N MET A 416 6.29 39.36 -42.49
CA MET A 416 4.92 39.13 -42.05
C MET A 416 4.21 40.38 -41.50
N LEU A 417 5.00 41.42 -41.17
CA LEU A 417 4.55 42.75 -40.78
C LEU A 417 4.49 43.68 -41.99
#